data_6c0e6f5fbf76709b1962c811ce5f0f16
#
_entry.id   6c0e6f5fbf76709b1962c811ce5f0f16
#
_cell.length_a   1.000
_cell.length_b   1.000
_cell.length_c   1.000
_cell.angle_alpha   90.00
_cell.angle_beta   90.00
_cell.angle_gamma   90.00
#
_symmetry.space_group_name_H-M   'P 1'
#
loop_
_entity.id
_entity.type
_entity.pdbx_description
1 polymer ?
#
loop_
_entity_poly.entity_id
_entity_poly.type
_entity_poly.pdbx_seq_one_letter_code
_entity_poly.pdbx_strand_id
1 'polypeptide(L)'
;MTPLRRPRRSRLLALCVTAMAALPLVSASGTGVSAAAPAVTRAPSPSDGDGPEVLRDRTVPLALDDFRTLCTGVPFGAPREWTFDFFDNARLTAVEDGIDDDGGTRTWSGHVKGRPDTSVIVSLRGVCSTGGTQPEGTVVEVVADLGEHVYHLETLPGRPLRARITEEDPAKQPHHAPDELAVSPSARTAPRHSLAGRAAATSQNPAVIDVIAGYTPLAVQRAGSAQQVVNTIHWAERKMNEALADSGVPASIDIIGTYNTGYTGNNTSSVMWSKLSNPNDYELGSTAADLRRRYGVDLITVVNSVPGQSSGQGSLPVRGNFDDSLAFSVVDYDSLTGWYNLGHEIGHNLGLFHDRRTLSQQVPDGSWVNDLNTPYGTGWITSDEEHTSLMAYASSCRQPCRTENVYSDPGLSIYGQPLGNESNDNARLARLTTPIVAGYRALTVARTRYALTLESSEGGSVRPAVYGPYKPGTVVAVTATPASGHRLAAWIYDGRQYGPTEQVNVTMDAAHTLRAVFIEA
;
A
#
# COMPACT_ATOMS: atom_id res chain seq x y z
N MET A 1 9.71 -12.26 43.17
CA MET A 1 10.35 -12.85 42.00
C MET A 1 9.31 -13.69 41.26
N THR A 2 8.60 -13.09 40.33
CA THR A 2 7.57 -13.75 39.52
C THR A 2 8.19 -13.97 38.16
N PRO A 3 8.11 -15.16 37.56
CA PRO A 3 8.79 -15.44 36.28
C PRO A 3 8.08 -14.69 35.17
N LEU A 4 8.87 -13.97 34.38
CA LEU A 4 8.50 -13.35 33.11
C LEU A 4 7.92 -14.42 32.18
N ARG A 5 6.65 -14.29 31.84
CA ARG A 5 6.02 -15.09 30.78
C ARG A 5 6.63 -14.68 29.44
N ARG A 6 7.26 -15.62 28.77
CA ARG A 6 7.68 -15.48 27.37
C ARG A 6 6.46 -15.16 26.49
N PRO A 7 6.57 -14.24 25.51
CA PRO A 7 5.49 -13.99 24.58
C PRO A 7 5.14 -15.26 23.81
N ARG A 8 3.84 -15.56 23.73
CA ARG A 8 3.34 -16.67 22.91
C ARG A 8 3.56 -16.30 21.45
N ARG A 9 4.35 -17.08 20.75
CA ARG A 9 4.47 -17.03 19.28
C ARG A 9 3.14 -17.47 18.68
N SER A 10 2.43 -16.54 18.07
CA SER A 10 1.22 -16.87 17.30
C SER A 10 1.66 -17.37 15.92
N ARG A 11 1.17 -18.54 15.51
CA ARG A 11 1.42 -19.14 14.21
C ARG A 11 0.17 -18.92 13.37
N LEU A 12 0.32 -18.18 12.30
CA LEU A 12 -0.71 -18.02 11.29
C LEU A 12 -0.38 -18.90 10.07
N LEU A 13 -1.40 -19.53 9.54
CA LEU A 13 -1.34 -20.46 8.40
C LEU A 13 -0.52 -21.75 8.62
N ALA A 14 -0.96 -22.57 9.56
CA ALA A 14 -0.73 -24.00 9.40
C ALA A 14 -1.80 -24.57 8.45
N LEU A 15 -1.62 -24.36 7.15
CA LEU A 15 -2.52 -24.86 6.11
C LEU A 15 -2.17 -26.30 5.70
N CYS A 16 -1.82 -27.14 6.67
CA CYS A 16 -1.71 -28.57 6.46
C CYS A 16 -2.19 -29.31 7.70
N VAL A 17 -3.45 -29.72 7.69
CA VAL A 17 -3.94 -30.78 8.58
C VAL A 17 -3.40 -32.11 8.07
N THR A 18 -2.27 -32.57 8.55
CA THR A 18 -1.92 -33.99 8.50
C THR A 18 -2.65 -34.66 9.64
N ALA A 19 -3.79 -35.27 9.35
CA ALA A 19 -4.42 -36.24 10.22
C ALA A 19 -3.50 -37.46 10.30
N MET A 20 -2.68 -37.55 11.35
CA MET A 20 -2.06 -38.84 11.74
C MET A 20 -3.10 -39.66 12.48
N ALA A 21 -3.74 -40.56 11.74
CA ALA A 21 -4.46 -41.67 12.32
C ALA A 21 -3.43 -42.68 12.86
N ALA A 22 -3.41 -42.87 14.17
CA ALA A 22 -2.68 -43.97 14.80
C ALA A 22 -3.33 -45.28 14.43
N LEU A 23 -2.62 -46.14 13.70
CA LEU A 23 -2.98 -47.56 13.48
C LEU A 23 -2.02 -48.46 14.27
N PRO A 24 -2.53 -49.58 14.82
CA PRO A 24 -1.74 -50.44 15.68
C PRO A 24 -0.74 -51.30 14.88
N LEU A 25 0.43 -51.54 15.48
CA LEU A 25 1.44 -52.48 15.00
C LEU A 25 0.86 -53.90 14.91
N VAL A 26 0.81 -54.43 13.68
CA VAL A 26 0.75 -55.84 13.44
C VAL A 26 2.02 -56.25 12.68
N SER A 27 2.84 -57.07 13.32
CA SER A 27 4.01 -57.68 12.71
C SER A 27 3.59 -58.77 11.72
N ALA A 28 4.03 -58.66 10.46
CA ALA A 28 4.05 -59.77 9.53
C ALA A 28 5.31 -59.67 8.66
N SER A 29 6.11 -60.73 8.76
CA SER A 29 7.34 -60.98 7.99
C SER A 29 6.97 -61.41 6.55
N GLY A 30 7.73 -60.87 5.57
CA GLY A 30 7.91 -61.62 4.34
C GLY A 30 7.94 -60.84 3.03
N THR A 31 9.03 -60.97 2.33
CA THR A 31 9.33 -60.86 0.90
C THR A 31 9.48 -59.47 0.29
N GLY A 32 10.69 -59.26 -0.21
CA GLY A 32 11.16 -58.04 -0.86
C GLY A 32 10.37 -57.71 -2.15
N VAL A 33 9.94 -56.49 -2.18
CA VAL A 33 9.54 -55.79 -3.41
C VAL A 33 10.37 -54.50 -3.45
N SER A 34 11.07 -54.33 -4.54
CA SER A 34 11.88 -53.11 -4.82
C SER A 34 10.95 -51.89 -4.74
N ALA A 35 11.17 -51.05 -3.74
CA ALA A 35 10.47 -49.77 -3.63
C ALA A 35 10.97 -48.85 -4.74
N ALA A 36 10.10 -48.57 -5.71
CA ALA A 36 10.29 -47.46 -6.63
C ALA A 36 10.45 -46.17 -5.81
N ALA A 37 11.45 -45.37 -6.14
CA ALA A 37 11.64 -44.03 -5.56
C ALA A 37 10.32 -43.24 -5.63
N PRO A 38 9.96 -42.47 -4.58
CA PRO A 38 8.77 -41.64 -4.64
C PRO A 38 8.91 -40.71 -5.84
N ALA A 39 7.90 -40.72 -6.70
CA ALA A 39 7.80 -39.76 -7.81
C ALA A 39 7.87 -38.34 -7.20
N VAL A 40 8.87 -37.57 -7.64
CA VAL A 40 8.93 -36.15 -7.36
C VAL A 40 7.61 -35.57 -7.86
N THR A 41 6.73 -35.21 -6.96
CA THR A 41 5.48 -34.54 -7.30
C THR A 41 5.89 -33.19 -7.91
N ARG A 42 5.67 -33.10 -9.21
CA ARG A 42 5.87 -31.89 -9.99
C ARG A 42 5.13 -30.75 -9.27
N ALA A 43 5.79 -29.62 -9.02
CA ALA A 43 5.12 -28.44 -8.50
C ALA A 43 3.86 -28.17 -9.35
N PRO A 44 2.71 -27.81 -8.75
CA PRO A 44 1.52 -27.48 -9.52
C PRO A 44 1.87 -26.41 -10.54
N SER A 45 1.48 -26.64 -11.80
CA SER A 45 1.61 -25.63 -12.85
C SER A 45 0.53 -24.56 -12.64
N PRO A 46 0.78 -23.29 -13.07
CA PRO A 46 -0.25 -22.26 -13.06
C PRO A 46 -1.55 -22.74 -13.71
N SER A 47 -2.70 -22.27 -13.22
CA SER A 47 -3.99 -22.60 -13.81
C SER A 47 -4.15 -21.97 -15.19
N ASP A 48 -4.92 -22.62 -16.08
CA ASP A 48 -5.25 -22.05 -17.39
C ASP A 48 -5.98 -20.71 -17.21
N GLY A 49 -5.37 -19.62 -17.66
CA GLY A 49 -5.88 -18.24 -17.53
C GLY A 49 -5.03 -17.33 -16.64
N ASP A 50 -3.99 -17.84 -15.97
CA ASP A 50 -3.02 -17.02 -15.24
C ASP A 50 -2.09 -16.29 -16.21
N GLY A 51 -1.63 -15.10 -15.81
CA GLY A 51 -0.62 -14.34 -16.53
C GLY A 51 0.78 -14.98 -16.42
N PRO A 52 1.74 -14.52 -17.22
CA PRO A 52 3.11 -15.03 -17.24
C PRO A 52 3.87 -14.81 -15.92
N GLU A 53 3.37 -13.92 -15.06
CA GLU A 53 3.91 -13.62 -13.74
C GLU A 53 3.68 -14.72 -12.72
N VAL A 54 2.60 -15.52 -12.86
CA VAL A 54 2.26 -16.57 -11.90
C VAL A 54 3.20 -17.77 -12.07
N LEU A 55 4.01 -18.02 -11.06
CA LEU A 55 4.95 -19.15 -11.04
C LEU A 55 4.26 -20.45 -10.61
N ARG A 56 3.36 -20.37 -9.63
CA ARG A 56 2.55 -21.47 -9.13
C ARG A 56 1.37 -20.96 -8.31
N ASP A 57 0.34 -21.80 -8.21
CA ASP A 57 -0.81 -21.55 -7.34
C ASP A 57 -1.26 -22.81 -6.60
N ARG A 58 -2.06 -22.61 -5.57
CA ARG A 58 -2.81 -23.67 -4.88
C ARG A 58 -4.07 -23.12 -4.25
N THR A 59 -5.08 -23.97 -4.11
CA THR A 59 -6.30 -23.63 -3.38
C THR A 59 -6.38 -24.42 -2.08
N VAL A 60 -6.68 -23.71 -0.98
CA VAL A 60 -6.70 -24.26 0.37
C VAL A 60 -7.99 -23.90 1.10
N PRO A 61 -8.43 -24.67 2.11
CA PRO A 61 -9.46 -24.22 3.05
C PRO A 61 -8.98 -22.99 3.80
N LEU A 62 -9.85 -21.99 3.99
CA LEU A 62 -9.53 -20.77 4.72
C LEU A 62 -9.97 -20.89 6.19
N ALA A 63 -9.02 -21.00 7.10
CA ALA A 63 -9.24 -21.05 8.55
C ALA A 63 -9.26 -19.63 9.13
N LEU A 64 -10.44 -19.05 9.37
CA LEU A 64 -10.58 -17.68 9.85
C LEU A 64 -10.06 -17.47 11.27
N ASP A 65 -10.03 -18.51 12.11
CA ASP A 65 -9.55 -18.41 13.49
C ASP A 65 -8.08 -18.01 13.56
N ASP A 66 -7.28 -18.39 12.58
CA ASP A 66 -5.88 -17.97 12.48
C ASP A 66 -5.76 -16.45 12.32
N PHE A 67 -6.69 -15.79 11.63
CA PHE A 67 -6.70 -14.36 11.38
C PHE A 67 -7.36 -13.54 12.50
N ARG A 68 -8.20 -14.14 13.34
CA ARG A 68 -8.90 -13.43 14.44
C ARG A 68 -7.94 -12.83 15.48
N THR A 69 -6.75 -13.38 15.62
CA THR A 69 -5.72 -12.81 16.49
C THR A 69 -5.25 -11.43 16.05
N LEU A 70 -5.44 -11.09 14.76
CA LEU A 70 -5.15 -9.77 14.21
C LEU A 70 -6.22 -8.73 14.54
N CYS A 71 -7.38 -9.17 15.05
CA CYS A 71 -8.50 -8.27 15.37
C CYS A 71 -8.30 -7.44 16.64
N THR A 72 -7.29 -7.75 17.45
CA THR A 72 -7.01 -7.02 18.71
C THR A 72 -5.77 -6.17 18.56
N GLY A 73 -5.87 -4.90 18.96
CA GLY A 73 -4.71 -4.03 19.16
C GLY A 73 -3.82 -4.54 20.29
N VAL A 74 -2.62 -3.99 20.40
CA VAL A 74 -1.70 -4.29 21.50
C VAL A 74 -1.41 -3.02 22.28
N PRO A 75 -1.21 -3.11 23.61
CA PRO A 75 -0.71 -1.98 24.38
C PRO A 75 0.71 -1.61 23.89
N PHE A 76 1.14 -0.40 24.21
CA PHE A 76 2.49 0.09 23.91
C PHE A 76 3.57 -0.97 24.21
N GLY A 77 4.45 -1.24 23.24
CA GLY A 77 5.52 -2.20 23.43
C GLY A 77 6.13 -2.71 22.12
N ALA A 78 6.89 -3.81 22.24
CA ALA A 78 7.51 -4.45 21.09
C ALA A 78 6.46 -4.99 20.12
N PRO A 79 6.73 -4.91 18.79
CA PRO A 79 5.84 -5.40 17.76
C PRO A 79 5.59 -6.91 17.87
N ARG A 80 4.43 -7.35 17.39
CA ARG A 80 4.09 -8.77 17.31
C ARG A 80 4.70 -9.41 16.07
N GLU A 81 4.87 -10.71 16.14
CA GLU A 81 5.37 -11.51 15.01
C GLU A 81 4.31 -12.53 14.59
N TRP A 82 4.11 -12.68 13.29
CA TRP A 82 3.24 -13.67 12.67
C TRP A 82 3.98 -14.51 11.66
N THR A 83 3.59 -15.77 11.51
CA THR A 83 4.19 -16.68 10.54
C THR A 83 3.15 -17.10 9.51
N PHE A 84 3.47 -16.93 8.24
CA PHE A 84 2.67 -17.32 7.08
C PHE A 84 3.32 -18.51 6.39
N ASP A 85 2.53 -19.54 6.06
CA ASP A 85 2.93 -20.71 5.29
C ASP A 85 2.25 -20.66 3.92
N PHE A 86 2.89 -20.04 2.92
CA PHE A 86 2.35 -19.93 1.57
C PHE A 86 2.54 -21.22 0.79
N PHE A 87 3.72 -21.82 0.85
CA PHE A 87 4.08 -23.11 0.23
C PHE A 87 5.08 -23.84 1.16
N ASP A 88 5.31 -25.14 0.91
CA ASP A 88 6.20 -25.96 1.76
C ASP A 88 7.60 -25.38 1.93
N ASN A 89 8.09 -24.66 0.90
CA ASN A 89 9.37 -23.96 0.90
C ASN A 89 9.23 -22.42 1.06
N ALA A 90 8.04 -21.89 1.31
CA ALA A 90 7.77 -20.45 1.46
C ALA A 90 7.03 -20.18 2.77
N ARG A 91 7.81 -20.14 3.84
CA ARG A 91 7.36 -19.85 5.19
C ARG A 91 8.01 -18.57 5.68
N LEU A 92 7.18 -17.54 5.97
CA LEU A 92 7.63 -16.20 6.32
C LEU A 92 7.21 -15.86 7.74
N THR A 93 8.11 -15.22 8.50
CA THR A 93 7.74 -14.58 9.76
C THR A 93 7.79 -13.06 9.56
N ALA A 94 6.66 -12.40 9.73
CA ALA A 94 6.54 -10.95 9.62
C ALA A 94 6.45 -10.30 11.00
N VAL A 95 6.99 -9.08 11.09
CA VAL A 95 6.96 -8.18 12.26
C VAL A 95 5.93 -7.10 12.00
N GLU A 96 5.09 -6.81 12.98
CA GLU A 96 3.99 -5.84 12.85
C GLU A 96 4.49 -4.40 12.76
N ASP A 97 4.07 -3.68 11.72
CA ASP A 97 4.30 -2.25 11.52
C ASP A 97 3.05 -1.41 11.78
N GLY A 98 1.88 -2.03 11.79
CA GLY A 98 0.66 -1.31 12.11
C GLY A 98 -0.63 -2.07 11.91
N ILE A 99 -1.69 -1.45 12.40
CA ILE A 99 -3.08 -1.88 12.18
C ILE A 99 -3.91 -0.64 11.91
N ASP A 100 -4.73 -0.69 10.86
CA ASP A 100 -5.77 0.27 10.57
C ASP A 100 -7.15 -0.41 10.54
N ASP A 101 -8.21 0.36 10.83
CA ASP A 101 -9.58 -0.11 10.70
C ASP A 101 -10.38 0.93 9.93
N ASP A 102 -10.83 0.58 8.74
CA ASP A 102 -11.51 1.50 7.86
C ASP A 102 -12.68 0.86 7.11
N GLY A 103 -13.84 1.49 7.17
CA GLY A 103 -15.03 1.04 6.47
C GLY A 103 -15.44 -0.42 6.72
N GLY A 104 -15.02 -1.01 7.85
CA GLY A 104 -15.21 -2.43 8.20
C GLY A 104 -14.16 -3.37 7.59
N THR A 105 -13.10 -2.83 6.98
CA THR A 105 -11.88 -3.54 6.63
C THR A 105 -10.82 -3.24 7.69
N ARG A 106 -10.22 -4.28 8.25
CA ARG A 106 -9.08 -4.16 9.15
C ARG A 106 -7.83 -4.56 8.39
N THR A 107 -6.88 -3.65 8.31
CA THR A 107 -5.61 -3.85 7.61
C THR A 107 -4.50 -3.96 8.65
N TRP A 108 -3.85 -5.11 8.68
CA TRP A 108 -2.60 -5.34 9.40
C TRP A 108 -1.45 -5.22 8.40
N SER A 109 -0.39 -4.55 8.77
CA SER A 109 0.82 -4.44 7.95
C SER A 109 2.06 -4.80 8.74
N GLY A 110 3.09 -5.25 8.05
CA GLY A 110 4.38 -5.64 8.60
C GLY A 110 5.41 -5.87 7.51
N HIS A 111 6.63 -6.16 7.94
CA HIS A 111 7.74 -6.57 7.08
C HIS A 111 8.26 -7.95 7.50
N VAL A 112 8.94 -8.65 6.61
CA VAL A 112 9.57 -9.93 6.94
C VAL A 112 10.72 -9.69 7.93
N LYS A 113 10.75 -10.49 8.99
CA LYS A 113 11.74 -10.37 10.06
C LYS A 113 13.16 -10.41 9.52
N GLY A 114 13.91 -9.34 9.79
CA GLY A 114 15.29 -9.16 9.30
C GLY A 114 15.38 -8.64 7.85
N ARG A 115 14.23 -8.32 7.23
CA ARG A 115 14.15 -7.73 5.88
C ARG A 115 13.18 -6.54 5.90
N PRO A 116 13.61 -5.38 6.39
CA PRO A 116 12.76 -4.18 6.48
C PRO A 116 12.40 -3.59 5.10
N ASP A 117 13.07 -4.04 4.04
CA ASP A 117 12.82 -3.72 2.63
C ASP A 117 11.60 -4.44 2.04
N THR A 118 10.98 -5.36 2.80
CA THR A 118 9.81 -6.16 2.36
C THR A 118 8.53 -5.63 2.96
N SER A 119 7.39 -6.05 2.40
CA SER A 119 6.07 -5.67 2.90
C SER A 119 5.17 -6.89 2.99
N VAL A 120 4.43 -7.00 4.11
CA VAL A 120 3.36 -8.00 4.27
C VAL A 120 2.11 -7.28 4.76
N ILE A 121 1.05 -7.30 3.97
CA ILE A 121 -0.22 -6.69 4.34
C ILE A 121 -1.32 -7.75 4.36
N VAL A 122 -2.11 -7.72 5.43
CA VAL A 122 -3.28 -8.58 5.62
C VAL A 122 -4.51 -7.71 5.74
N SER A 123 -5.42 -7.81 4.80
CA SER A 123 -6.70 -7.11 4.82
C SER A 123 -7.83 -8.08 5.19
N LEU A 124 -8.59 -7.71 6.22
CA LEU A 124 -9.63 -8.54 6.83
C LEU A 124 -10.97 -7.82 6.79
N ARG A 125 -11.96 -8.41 6.14
CA ARG A 125 -13.34 -7.91 6.17
C ARG A 125 -14.27 -9.00 6.68
N GLY A 126 -15.14 -8.65 7.65
CA GLY A 126 -16.08 -9.60 8.26
C GLY A 126 -15.44 -10.65 9.18
N VAL A 127 -14.13 -10.64 9.38
CA VAL A 127 -13.39 -11.58 10.24
C VAL A 127 -13.47 -11.18 11.70
N CYS A 128 -13.38 -9.89 11.98
CA CYS A 128 -13.30 -9.33 13.33
C CYS A 128 -14.66 -9.10 14.02
N SER A 129 -15.75 -9.49 13.38
CA SER A 129 -17.08 -9.40 13.97
C SER A 129 -17.28 -10.42 15.10
N THR A 130 -17.85 -9.99 16.24
CA THR A 130 -18.01 -10.81 17.46
C THR A 130 -19.23 -11.73 17.46
N GLY A 131 -20.01 -11.78 16.38
CA GLY A 131 -21.20 -12.64 16.25
C GLY A 131 -20.84 -14.05 15.78
N GLY A 132 -21.50 -15.09 16.32
CA GLY A 132 -21.22 -16.50 16.05
C GLY A 132 -21.50 -17.00 14.64
N THR A 133 -22.07 -16.19 13.75
CA THR A 133 -22.27 -16.46 12.33
C THR A 133 -21.35 -15.57 11.51
N GLN A 134 -20.59 -16.18 10.62
CA GLN A 134 -19.74 -15.41 9.69
C GLN A 134 -20.62 -14.51 8.81
N PRO A 135 -20.35 -13.19 8.75
CA PRO A 135 -21.07 -12.32 7.85
C PRO A 135 -20.94 -12.78 6.40
N GLU A 136 -21.99 -12.58 5.63
CA GLU A 136 -21.89 -12.70 4.17
C GLU A 136 -20.88 -11.70 3.66
N GLY A 137 -20.01 -12.13 2.73
CA GLY A 137 -18.93 -11.28 2.21
C GLY A 137 -17.68 -11.19 3.12
N THR A 138 -17.44 -12.21 3.96
CA THR A 138 -16.14 -12.33 4.68
C THR A 138 -15.01 -12.52 3.67
N VAL A 139 -13.99 -11.67 3.75
CA VAL A 139 -12.81 -11.65 2.88
C VAL A 139 -11.54 -11.59 3.72
N VAL A 140 -10.56 -12.38 3.31
CA VAL A 140 -9.16 -12.30 3.76
C VAL A 140 -8.30 -12.16 2.51
N GLU A 141 -7.43 -11.18 2.51
CA GLU A 141 -6.41 -10.98 1.50
C GLU A 141 -5.06 -10.82 2.19
N VAL A 142 -4.03 -11.50 1.68
CA VAL A 142 -2.65 -11.33 2.15
C VAL A 142 -1.77 -11.11 0.94
N VAL A 143 -0.99 -10.05 0.96
CA VAL A 143 0.05 -9.80 -0.03
C VAL A 143 1.38 -9.68 0.70
N ALA A 144 2.33 -10.55 0.36
CA ALA A 144 3.68 -10.50 0.88
C ALA A 144 4.65 -10.25 -0.28
N ASP A 145 5.16 -9.02 -0.35
CA ASP A 145 6.13 -8.59 -1.35
C ASP A 145 7.54 -8.70 -0.79
N LEU A 146 8.33 -9.59 -1.37
CA LEU A 146 9.71 -9.86 -0.96
C LEU A 146 10.75 -9.29 -1.93
N GLY A 147 10.30 -8.61 -2.97
CA GLY A 147 11.17 -8.11 -4.00
C GLY A 147 11.25 -9.04 -5.19
N GLU A 148 11.90 -10.15 -5.04
CA GLU A 148 12.04 -11.18 -6.08
C GLU A 148 10.79 -12.06 -6.25
N HIS A 149 9.93 -12.14 -5.24
CA HIS A 149 8.68 -12.91 -5.24
C HIS A 149 7.59 -12.16 -4.52
N VAL A 150 6.38 -12.22 -5.06
CA VAL A 150 5.16 -11.77 -4.38
C VAL A 150 4.29 -12.99 -4.09
N TYR A 151 3.88 -13.14 -2.84
CA TYR A 151 2.90 -14.15 -2.44
C TYR A 151 1.56 -13.47 -2.21
N HIS A 152 0.54 -13.94 -2.90
CA HIS A 152 -0.81 -13.42 -2.75
C HIS A 152 -1.75 -14.53 -2.27
N LEU A 153 -2.52 -14.27 -1.20
CA LEU A 153 -3.62 -15.11 -0.75
C LEU A 153 -4.91 -14.31 -0.89
N GLU A 154 -5.85 -14.83 -1.66
CA GLU A 154 -7.16 -14.21 -1.85
C GLU A 154 -8.29 -15.17 -1.50
N THR A 155 -9.37 -14.67 -0.92
CA THR A 155 -10.57 -15.44 -0.63
C THR A 155 -11.35 -15.73 -1.91
N LEU A 156 -11.61 -17.01 -2.19
CA LEU A 156 -12.45 -17.41 -3.31
C LEU A 156 -13.95 -17.31 -2.97
N PRO A 157 -14.80 -16.96 -3.94
CA PRO A 157 -16.25 -16.97 -3.77
C PRO A 157 -16.79 -18.35 -3.38
N GLY A 158 -17.81 -18.37 -2.54
CA GLY A 158 -18.56 -19.61 -2.21
C GLY A 158 -18.34 -20.11 -0.77
N ARG A 159 -18.97 -21.25 -0.47
CA ARG A 159 -18.85 -21.92 0.84
C ARG A 159 -18.66 -23.41 0.64
N PRO A 160 -17.81 -24.10 1.44
CA PRO A 160 -16.99 -23.54 2.51
C PRO A 160 -15.96 -22.54 2.01
N LEU A 161 -15.50 -21.64 2.88
CA LEU A 161 -14.50 -20.62 2.53
C LEU A 161 -13.20 -21.29 2.11
N ARG A 162 -12.68 -20.86 0.97
CA ARG A 162 -11.41 -21.30 0.40
C ARG A 162 -10.59 -20.07 0.03
N ALA A 163 -9.29 -20.22 0.01
CA ALA A 163 -8.38 -19.21 -0.51
C ALA A 163 -7.54 -19.79 -1.63
N ARG A 164 -7.24 -18.98 -2.63
CA ARG A 164 -6.18 -19.23 -3.60
C ARG A 164 -4.91 -18.58 -3.07
N ILE A 165 -3.80 -19.27 -3.19
CA ILE A 165 -2.46 -18.75 -2.90
C ILE A 165 -1.69 -18.81 -4.21
N THR A 166 -1.12 -17.69 -4.64
CA THR A 166 -0.22 -17.58 -5.78
C THR A 166 1.18 -17.18 -5.33
N GLU A 167 2.17 -17.59 -6.09
CA GLU A 167 3.52 -17.06 -6.07
C GLU A 167 3.77 -16.42 -7.43
N GLU A 168 4.16 -15.17 -7.42
CA GLU A 168 4.34 -14.36 -8.62
C GLU A 168 5.78 -13.85 -8.72
N ASP A 169 6.27 -13.77 -9.95
CA ASP A 169 7.53 -13.13 -10.32
C ASP A 169 7.21 -11.72 -10.83
N PRO A 170 7.45 -10.67 -10.04
CA PRO A 170 7.10 -9.31 -10.42
C PRO A 170 7.83 -8.84 -11.69
N ALA A 171 8.98 -9.42 -12.03
CA ALA A 171 9.69 -9.10 -13.27
C ALA A 171 8.97 -9.60 -14.53
N LYS A 172 8.00 -10.51 -14.39
CA LYS A 172 7.20 -11.03 -15.49
C LYS A 172 5.80 -10.43 -15.58
N GLN A 173 5.45 -9.52 -14.68
CA GLN A 173 4.18 -8.83 -14.78
C GLN A 173 4.08 -8.08 -16.12
N PRO A 174 2.92 -8.18 -16.80
CA PRO A 174 2.72 -7.46 -18.06
C PRO A 174 2.91 -5.96 -17.87
N HIS A 175 3.79 -5.36 -18.66
CA HIS A 175 3.95 -3.92 -18.62
C HIS A 175 2.70 -3.26 -19.17
N HIS A 176 2.05 -2.45 -18.37
CA HIS A 176 0.98 -1.58 -18.84
C HIS A 176 1.58 -0.48 -19.73
N ALA A 177 0.83 -0.08 -20.76
CA ALA A 177 1.19 1.11 -21.53
C ALA A 177 1.23 2.32 -20.57
N PRO A 178 2.24 3.20 -20.70
CA PRO A 178 2.25 4.45 -19.94
C PRO A 178 0.94 5.19 -20.13
N ASP A 179 0.38 5.75 -19.05
CA ASP A 179 -0.73 6.67 -19.15
C ASP A 179 -0.34 7.93 -19.94
N GLU A 180 -1.30 8.56 -20.56
CA GLU A 180 -1.07 9.85 -21.20
C GLU A 180 -0.92 10.93 -20.12
N LEU A 181 -0.02 11.89 -20.32
CA LEU A 181 0.05 13.06 -19.43
C LEU A 181 -1.27 13.84 -19.51
N ALA A 182 -2.15 13.64 -18.53
CA ALA A 182 -3.46 14.27 -18.47
C ALA A 182 -3.36 15.73 -18.01
N VAL A 183 -2.74 16.57 -18.83
CA VAL A 183 -2.73 18.01 -18.62
C VAL A 183 -4.09 18.58 -19.03
N SER A 184 -4.98 18.75 -18.08
CA SER A 184 -6.29 19.38 -18.35
C SER A 184 -6.11 20.81 -18.88
N PRO A 185 -6.84 21.21 -19.93
CA PRO A 185 -6.86 22.61 -20.37
C PRO A 185 -7.21 23.61 -19.26
N SER A 186 -8.05 23.21 -18.30
CA SER A 186 -8.40 24.02 -17.12
C SER A 186 -7.20 24.25 -16.19
N ALA A 187 -6.22 23.32 -16.12
CA ALA A 187 -5.01 23.49 -15.34
C ALA A 187 -4.17 24.71 -15.78
N ARG A 188 -4.41 25.21 -16.99
CA ARG A 188 -3.72 26.38 -17.54
C ARG A 188 -4.42 27.71 -17.28
N THR A 189 -5.65 27.72 -16.78
CA THR A 189 -6.51 28.94 -16.72
C THR A 189 -7.21 29.21 -15.38
N ALA A 190 -7.20 28.29 -14.41
CA ALA A 190 -7.94 28.40 -13.16
C ALA A 190 -7.25 29.27 -12.09
N PRO A 191 -7.99 29.87 -11.14
CA PRO A 191 -7.43 30.57 -9.98
C PRO A 191 -6.82 29.57 -8.98
N ARG A 192 -5.75 29.93 -8.28
CA ARG A 192 -4.60 29.09 -8.01
C ARG A 192 -4.21 29.03 -6.57
N HIS A 193 -3.92 27.85 -6.09
CA HIS A 193 -3.03 27.66 -4.97
C HIS A 193 -1.58 27.64 -5.51
N SER A 194 -0.84 28.74 -5.33
CA SER A 194 0.55 28.83 -5.75
C SER A 194 1.46 28.04 -4.81
N LEU A 195 2.52 27.40 -5.35
CA LEU A 195 3.60 26.81 -4.56
C LEU A 195 4.43 27.85 -3.81
N ALA A 196 4.47 29.11 -4.30
CA ALA A 196 5.29 30.17 -3.73
C ALA A 196 4.81 30.55 -2.32
N GLY A 197 5.70 30.43 -1.32
CA GLY A 197 5.45 30.82 0.07
C GLY A 197 4.61 29.83 0.88
N ARG A 198 4.33 28.61 0.38
CA ARG A 198 3.67 27.57 1.14
C ARG A 198 4.63 26.85 2.07
N ALA A 199 4.17 26.60 3.30
CA ALA A 199 4.89 25.74 4.22
C ALA A 199 4.76 24.29 3.77
N ALA A 200 5.86 23.54 3.80
CA ALA A 200 5.85 22.10 3.61
C ALA A 200 5.14 21.39 4.76
N ALA A 201 4.57 20.23 4.50
CA ALA A 201 4.14 19.32 5.55
C ALA A 201 5.33 18.96 6.46
N THR A 202 5.08 18.82 7.75
CA THR A 202 6.08 18.43 8.74
C THR A 202 5.56 17.26 9.58
N SER A 203 6.47 16.52 10.21
CA SER A 203 6.09 15.41 11.10
C SER A 203 5.20 15.84 12.27
N GLN A 204 5.28 17.11 12.70
CA GLN A 204 4.42 17.70 13.74
C GLN A 204 3.08 18.19 13.19
N ASN A 205 2.99 18.42 11.88
CA ASN A 205 1.75 18.83 11.20
C ASN A 205 1.66 18.15 9.84
N PRO A 206 1.42 16.81 9.82
CA PRO A 206 1.27 16.06 8.59
C PRO A 206 -0.03 16.45 7.87
N ALA A 207 -0.02 16.38 6.53
CA ALA A 207 -1.20 16.62 5.71
C ALA A 207 -2.05 15.35 5.64
N VAL A 208 -3.38 15.49 5.68
CA VAL A 208 -4.32 14.38 5.41
C VAL A 208 -5.16 14.75 4.20
N ILE A 209 -5.12 13.90 3.18
CA ILE A 209 -5.90 14.06 1.95
C ILE A 209 -7.10 13.13 2.04
N ASP A 210 -8.30 13.69 2.14
CA ASP A 210 -9.54 12.93 2.22
C ASP A 210 -9.99 12.49 0.82
N VAL A 211 -10.21 11.17 0.65
CA VAL A 211 -10.52 10.54 -0.65
C VAL A 211 -11.83 9.75 -0.56
N ILE A 212 -12.64 9.78 -1.62
CA ILE A 212 -13.68 8.76 -1.84
C ILE A 212 -13.26 7.92 -3.04
N ALA A 213 -13.31 6.59 -2.90
CA ALA A 213 -12.98 5.64 -3.95
C ALA A 213 -14.25 5.02 -4.55
N GLY A 214 -14.48 5.26 -5.84
CA GLY A 214 -15.47 4.55 -6.62
C GLY A 214 -14.90 3.24 -7.16
N TYR A 215 -15.79 2.28 -7.47
CA TYR A 215 -15.41 1.07 -8.20
C TYR A 215 -16.49 0.68 -9.20
N THR A 216 -16.10 0.08 -10.32
CA THR A 216 -17.02 -0.30 -11.39
C THR A 216 -17.52 -1.74 -11.23
N PRO A 217 -18.66 -2.11 -11.84
CA PRO A 217 -19.07 -3.49 -11.96
C PRO A 217 -18.03 -4.39 -12.65
N LEU A 218 -17.21 -3.86 -13.56
CA LEU A 218 -16.11 -4.62 -14.19
C LEU A 218 -15.02 -4.98 -13.18
N ALA A 219 -14.64 -4.05 -12.30
CA ALA A 219 -13.72 -4.34 -11.20
C ALA A 219 -14.30 -5.39 -10.24
N VAL A 220 -15.62 -5.33 -9.95
CA VAL A 220 -16.29 -6.37 -9.15
C VAL A 220 -16.28 -7.73 -9.84
N GLN A 221 -16.49 -7.77 -11.14
CA GLN A 221 -16.42 -9.01 -11.93
C GLN A 221 -15.01 -9.60 -11.90
N ARG A 222 -13.98 -8.75 -12.03
CA ARG A 222 -12.56 -9.17 -12.01
C ARG A 222 -12.15 -9.69 -10.63
N ALA A 223 -12.53 -8.99 -9.56
CA ALA A 223 -12.22 -9.35 -8.18
C ALA A 223 -13.09 -10.50 -7.61
N GLY A 224 -14.17 -10.86 -8.29
CA GLY A 224 -15.14 -11.86 -7.81
C GLY A 224 -16.18 -11.36 -6.80
N SER A 225 -15.95 -10.22 -6.15
CA SER A 225 -16.94 -9.58 -5.26
C SER A 225 -16.64 -8.09 -5.03
N ALA A 226 -17.68 -7.32 -4.66
CA ALA A 226 -17.51 -5.92 -4.25
C ALA A 226 -16.68 -5.79 -2.96
N GLN A 227 -16.81 -6.75 -2.04
CA GLN A 227 -16.04 -6.79 -0.80
C GLN A 227 -14.56 -6.97 -1.07
N GLN A 228 -14.18 -7.81 -2.06
CA GLN A 228 -12.79 -7.96 -2.47
C GLN A 228 -12.24 -6.66 -3.04
N VAL A 229 -12.98 -5.98 -3.95
CA VAL A 229 -12.56 -4.67 -4.47
C VAL A 229 -12.31 -3.66 -3.36
N VAL A 230 -13.24 -3.54 -2.40
CA VAL A 230 -13.09 -2.61 -1.26
C VAL A 230 -11.88 -2.99 -0.40
N ASN A 231 -11.65 -4.29 -0.20
CA ASN A 231 -10.51 -4.78 0.56
C ASN A 231 -9.18 -4.39 -0.11
N THR A 232 -9.07 -4.61 -1.42
CA THR A 232 -7.89 -4.24 -2.22
C THR A 232 -7.67 -2.72 -2.29
N ILE A 233 -8.76 -1.93 -2.31
CA ILE A 233 -8.68 -0.46 -2.22
C ILE A 233 -8.00 -0.03 -0.90
N HIS A 234 -8.39 -0.58 0.24
CA HIS A 234 -7.75 -0.26 1.54
C HIS A 234 -6.33 -0.82 1.65
N TRP A 235 -6.04 -1.94 0.98
CA TRP A 235 -4.67 -2.40 0.81
C TRP A 235 -3.82 -1.34 0.07
N ALA A 236 -4.33 -0.82 -1.04
CA ALA A 236 -3.63 0.20 -1.84
C ALA A 236 -3.49 1.54 -1.09
N GLU A 237 -4.51 1.93 -0.30
CA GLU A 237 -4.43 3.06 0.64
C GLU A 237 -3.24 2.91 1.59
N ARG A 238 -3.12 1.74 2.22
CA ARG A 238 -2.01 1.45 3.14
C ARG A 238 -0.66 1.54 2.41
N LYS A 239 -0.54 0.97 1.22
CA LYS A 239 0.70 1.02 0.42
C LYS A 239 1.08 2.44 0.02
N MET A 240 0.12 3.28 -0.36
CA MET A 240 0.40 4.68 -0.64
C MET A 240 0.87 5.45 0.61
N ASN A 241 0.26 5.18 1.77
CA ASN A 241 0.66 5.81 3.02
C ASN A 241 2.08 5.39 3.45
N GLU A 242 2.46 4.13 3.20
CA GLU A 242 3.84 3.65 3.36
C GLU A 242 4.78 4.37 2.39
N ALA A 243 4.41 4.49 1.10
CA ALA A 243 5.22 5.19 0.11
C ALA A 243 5.51 6.65 0.49
N LEU A 244 4.50 7.37 0.99
CA LEU A 244 4.66 8.73 1.50
C LEU A 244 5.62 8.76 2.69
N ALA A 245 5.44 7.87 3.66
CA ALA A 245 6.28 7.80 4.85
C ALA A 245 7.72 7.43 4.50
N ASP A 246 7.93 6.38 3.69
CA ASP A 246 9.26 5.92 3.29
C ASP A 246 10.02 6.93 2.45
N SER A 247 9.29 7.78 1.70
CA SER A 247 9.85 8.92 0.98
C SER A 247 10.03 10.17 1.87
N GLY A 248 9.82 10.07 3.19
CA GLY A 248 9.94 11.20 4.10
C GLY A 248 8.96 12.34 3.78
N VAL A 249 7.77 12.01 3.25
CA VAL A 249 6.67 12.96 3.00
C VAL A 249 5.68 12.86 4.16
N PRO A 250 5.60 13.85 5.07
CA PRO A 250 4.71 13.82 6.22
C PRO A 250 3.26 14.04 5.79
N ALA A 251 2.66 13.05 5.18
CA ALA A 251 1.29 13.07 4.71
C ALA A 251 0.68 11.67 4.73
N SER A 252 -0.64 11.61 4.68
CA SER A 252 -1.42 10.39 4.44
C SER A 252 -2.63 10.68 3.57
N ILE A 253 -3.13 9.67 2.86
CA ILE A 253 -4.48 9.66 2.32
C ILE A 253 -5.41 8.95 3.32
N ASP A 254 -6.68 9.32 3.33
CA ASP A 254 -7.75 8.69 4.11
C ASP A 254 -8.93 8.41 3.19
N ILE A 255 -9.15 7.16 2.80
CA ILE A 255 -10.30 6.74 2.01
C ILE A 255 -11.51 6.68 2.93
N ILE A 256 -12.26 7.80 2.98
CA ILE A 256 -13.38 7.98 3.91
C ILE A 256 -14.64 7.20 3.52
N GLY A 257 -14.67 6.63 2.33
CA GLY A 257 -15.77 5.80 1.86
C GLY A 257 -15.57 5.29 0.45
N THR A 258 -16.29 4.21 0.15
CA THR A 258 -16.30 3.58 -1.17
C THR A 258 -17.71 3.51 -1.74
N TYR A 259 -17.86 3.51 -3.06
CA TYR A 259 -19.18 3.39 -3.72
C TYR A 259 -19.08 2.65 -5.05
N ASN A 260 -20.15 1.91 -5.39
CA ASN A 260 -20.28 1.33 -6.72
C ASN A 260 -20.76 2.41 -7.69
N THR A 261 -20.01 2.66 -8.74
CA THR A 261 -20.32 3.70 -9.74
C THR A 261 -21.51 3.33 -10.63
N GLY A 262 -21.82 2.04 -10.77
CA GLY A 262 -22.77 1.53 -11.76
C GLY A 262 -22.31 1.66 -13.21
N TYR A 263 -21.09 2.16 -13.44
CA TYR A 263 -20.53 2.36 -14.79
C TYR A 263 -20.10 1.04 -15.42
N THR A 264 -20.69 0.69 -16.56
CA THR A 264 -20.44 -0.58 -17.27
C THR A 264 -19.70 -0.40 -18.60
N GLY A 265 -19.25 0.82 -18.90
CA GLY A 265 -18.52 1.11 -20.14
C GLY A 265 -17.14 0.48 -20.12
N ASN A 266 -16.78 -0.18 -21.24
CA ASN A 266 -15.46 -0.75 -21.49
C ASN A 266 -14.57 0.30 -22.17
N ASN A 267 -14.22 1.36 -21.43
CA ASN A 267 -13.44 2.48 -21.94
C ASN A 267 -12.05 2.51 -21.33
N THR A 268 -11.11 3.15 -22.04
CA THR A 268 -9.76 3.41 -21.52
C THR A 268 -9.80 4.29 -20.27
N SER A 269 -8.75 4.22 -19.46
CA SER A 269 -8.59 5.05 -18.26
C SER A 269 -8.70 6.55 -18.60
N SER A 270 -8.12 6.97 -19.72
CA SER A 270 -8.18 8.36 -20.21
C SER A 270 -9.63 8.83 -20.53
N VAL A 271 -10.43 7.98 -21.20
CA VAL A 271 -11.84 8.28 -21.46
C VAL A 271 -12.65 8.33 -20.17
N MET A 272 -12.44 7.38 -19.27
CA MET A 272 -13.11 7.36 -17.96
C MET A 272 -12.73 8.57 -17.11
N TRP A 273 -11.45 8.94 -17.08
CA TRP A 273 -10.97 10.13 -16.41
C TRP A 273 -11.63 11.40 -16.95
N SER A 274 -11.76 11.52 -18.29
CA SER A 274 -12.45 12.63 -18.93
C SER A 274 -13.92 12.74 -18.52
N LYS A 275 -14.62 11.60 -18.38
CA LYS A 275 -15.99 11.55 -17.86
C LYS A 275 -16.04 11.91 -16.37
N LEU A 276 -15.16 11.34 -15.56
CA LEU A 276 -15.11 11.52 -14.12
C LEU A 276 -14.85 12.99 -13.74
N SER A 277 -13.95 13.65 -14.46
CA SER A 277 -13.59 15.06 -14.23
C SER A 277 -14.61 16.08 -14.78
N ASN A 278 -15.56 15.64 -15.59
CA ASN A 278 -16.61 16.49 -16.14
C ASN A 278 -17.88 16.46 -15.27
N PRO A 279 -18.20 17.51 -14.49
CA PRO A 279 -19.34 17.50 -13.56
C PRO A 279 -20.71 17.39 -14.26
N ASN A 280 -20.76 17.56 -15.59
CA ASN A 280 -21.99 17.40 -16.39
C ASN A 280 -22.12 15.99 -17.00
N ASP A 281 -21.10 15.13 -16.88
CA ASP A 281 -21.22 13.75 -17.31
C ASP A 281 -22.12 12.96 -16.35
N TYR A 282 -23.22 12.42 -16.90
CA TYR A 282 -24.26 11.76 -16.11
C TYR A 282 -23.87 10.34 -15.66
N GLU A 283 -22.82 9.74 -16.26
CA GLU A 283 -22.37 8.38 -15.93
C GLU A 283 -21.41 8.36 -14.74
N LEU A 284 -20.49 9.32 -14.66
CA LEU A 284 -19.46 9.38 -13.62
C LEU A 284 -19.35 10.74 -12.94
N GLY A 285 -19.18 11.80 -13.71
CA GLY A 285 -18.75 13.09 -13.21
C GLY A 285 -19.77 13.79 -12.32
N SER A 286 -21.07 13.69 -12.63
CA SER A 286 -22.13 14.29 -11.81
C SER A 286 -22.18 13.68 -10.41
N THR A 287 -22.05 12.36 -10.31
CA THR A 287 -21.98 11.65 -9.02
C THR A 287 -20.73 12.04 -8.25
N ALA A 288 -19.57 12.09 -8.90
CA ALA A 288 -18.31 12.50 -8.29
C ALA A 288 -18.37 13.93 -7.75
N ALA A 289 -18.93 14.87 -8.53
CA ALA A 289 -19.13 16.25 -8.11
C ALA A 289 -20.09 16.36 -6.91
N ASP A 290 -21.14 15.55 -6.87
CA ASP A 290 -22.10 15.49 -5.75
C ASP A 290 -21.44 14.95 -4.48
N LEU A 291 -20.68 13.88 -4.58
CA LEU A 291 -19.94 13.29 -3.46
C LEU A 291 -18.94 14.30 -2.88
N ARG A 292 -18.14 14.94 -3.74
CA ARG A 292 -17.21 15.98 -3.31
C ARG A 292 -17.91 17.14 -2.60
N ARG A 293 -19.03 17.60 -3.13
CA ARG A 293 -19.81 18.68 -2.51
C ARG A 293 -20.44 18.26 -1.18
N ARG A 294 -20.92 17.00 -1.11
CA ARG A 294 -21.63 16.48 0.07
C ARG A 294 -20.68 16.20 1.23
N TYR A 295 -19.54 15.59 0.95
CA TYR A 295 -18.61 15.13 1.98
C TYR A 295 -17.40 16.04 2.17
N GLY A 296 -17.14 16.96 1.23
CA GLY A 296 -16.02 17.89 1.32
C GLY A 296 -14.67 17.18 1.14
N VAL A 297 -14.62 16.11 0.33
CA VAL A 297 -13.37 15.38 0.09
C VAL A 297 -12.49 16.08 -0.92
N ASP A 298 -11.19 15.91 -0.75
CA ASP A 298 -10.18 16.51 -1.61
C ASP A 298 -10.14 15.84 -2.97
N LEU A 299 -10.11 14.50 -3.00
CA LEU A 299 -9.96 13.71 -4.22
C LEU A 299 -11.09 12.68 -4.40
N ILE A 300 -11.33 12.32 -5.67
CA ILE A 300 -12.09 11.13 -6.07
C ILE A 300 -11.20 10.26 -6.95
N THR A 301 -11.09 8.98 -6.61
CA THR A 301 -10.50 7.96 -7.46
C THR A 301 -11.55 6.94 -7.87
N VAL A 302 -11.40 6.31 -9.06
CA VAL A 302 -12.31 5.24 -9.50
C VAL A 302 -11.48 4.04 -9.94
N VAL A 303 -11.75 2.89 -9.33
CA VAL A 303 -11.14 1.61 -9.70
C VAL A 303 -11.99 0.95 -10.79
N ASN A 304 -11.35 0.63 -11.90
CA ASN A 304 -11.93 -0.08 -13.03
C ASN A 304 -11.15 -1.39 -13.30
N SER A 305 -11.60 -2.19 -14.25
CA SER A 305 -10.81 -3.28 -14.80
C SER A 305 -11.16 -3.46 -16.26
N VAL A 306 -10.23 -3.12 -17.13
CA VAL A 306 -10.35 -3.30 -18.58
C VAL A 306 -9.05 -3.92 -19.10
N PRO A 307 -9.04 -5.21 -19.42
CA PRO A 307 -7.84 -5.92 -19.86
C PRO A 307 -7.12 -5.23 -21.02
N GLY A 308 -5.80 -5.10 -20.93
CA GLY A 308 -4.95 -4.55 -21.97
C GLY A 308 -4.98 -3.03 -22.13
N GLN A 309 -5.56 -2.32 -21.15
CA GLN A 309 -5.55 -0.85 -21.11
C GLN A 309 -4.38 -0.33 -20.25
N SER A 310 -4.22 1.01 -20.17
CA SER A 310 -3.27 1.64 -19.27
C SER A 310 -3.63 1.36 -17.81
N SER A 311 -2.62 1.34 -16.95
CA SER A 311 -2.76 1.08 -15.51
C SER A 311 -3.61 2.12 -14.78
N GLY A 312 -3.72 3.36 -15.31
CA GLY A 312 -4.54 4.41 -14.73
C GLY A 312 -4.51 5.71 -15.51
N GLN A 313 -5.02 6.77 -14.88
CA GLN A 313 -4.95 8.14 -15.35
C GLN A 313 -5.25 9.10 -14.20
N GLY A 314 -4.30 9.94 -13.81
CA GLY A 314 -4.49 11.00 -12.81
C GLY A 314 -4.52 12.41 -13.43
N SER A 315 -5.34 13.30 -12.85
CA SER A 315 -5.25 14.74 -13.19
C SER A 315 -3.89 15.28 -12.75
N LEU A 316 -3.21 16.00 -13.63
CA LEU A 316 -1.87 16.54 -13.37
C LEU A 316 -1.89 18.06 -13.28
N PRO A 317 -1.74 18.67 -12.09
CA PRO A 317 -1.41 20.08 -11.95
C PRO A 317 -0.06 20.40 -12.62
N VAL A 318 0.00 21.52 -13.33
CA VAL A 318 1.20 21.96 -14.06
C VAL A 318 1.54 23.40 -13.74
N ARG A 319 2.84 23.78 -13.86
CA ARG A 319 3.33 25.16 -13.68
C ARG A 319 2.96 25.77 -12.32
N GLY A 320 2.86 24.92 -11.27
CA GLY A 320 2.44 25.33 -9.94
C GLY A 320 0.95 25.68 -9.82
N ASN A 321 0.12 25.32 -10.79
CA ASN A 321 -1.30 25.61 -10.80
C ASN A 321 -2.09 24.44 -10.20
N PHE A 322 -2.30 24.47 -8.90
CA PHE A 322 -3.15 23.52 -8.19
C PHE A 322 -4.58 24.07 -8.09
N ASP A 323 -5.55 23.24 -8.42
CA ASP A 323 -6.97 23.60 -8.41
C ASP A 323 -7.82 22.36 -8.10
N ASP A 324 -8.92 22.54 -7.40
CA ASP A 324 -9.81 21.45 -6.97
C ASP A 324 -10.56 20.78 -8.14
N SER A 325 -10.54 21.37 -9.34
CA SER A 325 -11.01 20.72 -10.57
C SER A 325 -10.06 19.62 -11.09
N LEU A 326 -8.84 19.53 -10.55
CA LEU A 326 -7.83 18.53 -10.89
C LEU A 326 -7.75 17.37 -9.87
N ALA A 327 -8.85 17.08 -9.22
CA ALA A 327 -8.93 16.20 -8.06
C ALA A 327 -9.43 14.79 -8.41
N PHE A 328 -9.09 14.27 -9.58
CA PHE A 328 -9.65 13.03 -10.10
C PHE A 328 -8.57 12.07 -10.60
N SER A 329 -8.76 10.78 -10.33
CA SER A 329 -7.97 9.70 -10.90
C SER A 329 -8.81 8.46 -11.20
N VAL A 330 -8.33 7.66 -12.14
CA VAL A 330 -8.84 6.32 -12.48
C VAL A 330 -7.68 5.36 -12.35
N VAL A 331 -7.93 4.18 -11.80
CA VAL A 331 -6.90 3.16 -11.56
C VAL A 331 -7.42 1.82 -12.05
N ASP A 332 -6.60 1.01 -12.70
CA ASP A 332 -6.95 -0.37 -13.03
C ASP A 332 -6.81 -1.28 -11.80
N TYR A 333 -7.78 -2.21 -11.62
CA TYR A 333 -7.83 -3.08 -10.45
C TYR A 333 -6.58 -3.98 -10.33
N ASP A 334 -6.13 -4.56 -11.45
CA ASP A 334 -4.99 -5.48 -11.45
C ASP A 334 -3.67 -4.76 -11.15
N SER A 335 -3.60 -3.45 -11.39
CA SER A 335 -2.43 -2.63 -11.11
C SER A 335 -2.38 -2.07 -9.67
N LEU A 336 -3.42 -2.28 -8.85
CA LEU A 336 -3.43 -1.82 -7.46
C LEU A 336 -2.36 -2.52 -6.62
N THR A 337 -2.23 -3.85 -6.76
CA THR A 337 -1.33 -4.66 -5.93
C THR A 337 0.06 -4.85 -6.52
N GLY A 338 0.18 -4.94 -7.85
CA GLY A 338 1.47 -5.22 -8.51
C GLY A 338 2.31 -3.98 -8.79
N TRP A 339 1.66 -2.84 -9.06
CA TRP A 339 2.33 -1.62 -9.53
C TRP A 339 2.15 -0.43 -8.60
N TYR A 340 1.48 -0.61 -7.44
CA TYR A 340 1.17 0.47 -6.49
C TYR A 340 0.46 1.66 -7.14
N ASN A 341 -0.38 1.39 -8.14
CA ASN A 341 -0.84 2.40 -9.08
C ASN A 341 -1.76 3.46 -8.46
N LEU A 342 -2.41 3.17 -7.31
CA LEU A 342 -3.11 4.22 -6.55
C LEU A 342 -2.17 5.35 -6.15
N GLY A 343 -0.96 5.00 -5.67
CA GLY A 343 0.07 5.97 -5.31
C GLY A 343 0.61 6.73 -6.52
N HIS A 344 0.70 6.06 -7.68
CA HIS A 344 1.10 6.68 -8.95
C HIS A 344 0.09 7.73 -9.40
N GLU A 345 -1.19 7.35 -9.54
CA GLU A 345 -2.22 8.25 -10.06
C GLU A 345 -2.56 9.41 -9.09
N ILE A 346 -2.59 9.15 -7.79
CA ILE A 346 -2.69 10.25 -6.81
C ILE A 346 -1.39 11.07 -6.79
N GLY A 347 -0.23 10.47 -7.06
CA GLY A 347 1.03 11.18 -7.29
C GLY A 347 0.89 12.26 -8.37
N HIS A 348 0.18 11.97 -9.47
CA HIS A 348 -0.15 12.98 -10.47
C HIS A 348 -1.05 14.08 -9.88
N ASN A 349 -2.06 13.76 -9.07
CA ASN A 349 -2.86 14.77 -8.38
C ASN A 349 -2.02 15.65 -7.44
N LEU A 350 -0.89 15.14 -6.92
CA LEU A 350 0.11 15.90 -6.18
C LEU A 350 1.05 16.72 -7.08
N GLY A 351 0.87 16.66 -8.40
CA GLY A 351 1.70 17.37 -9.37
C GLY A 351 3.05 16.73 -9.65
N LEU A 352 3.22 15.45 -9.32
CA LEU A 352 4.43 14.68 -9.58
C LEU A 352 4.43 14.16 -11.02
N PHE A 353 5.57 14.27 -11.68
CA PHE A 353 5.75 13.87 -13.07
C PHE A 353 6.48 12.53 -13.16
N HIS A 354 6.30 11.85 -14.29
CA HIS A 354 7.07 10.67 -14.66
C HIS A 354 8.59 10.94 -14.66
N ASP A 355 9.37 9.90 -14.85
CA ASP A 355 10.80 10.04 -15.14
C ASP A 355 11.05 10.76 -16.47
N ARG A 356 12.21 11.40 -16.57
CA ARG A 356 12.56 12.24 -17.74
C ARG A 356 12.66 11.46 -19.04
N ARG A 357 12.95 10.15 -19.01
CA ARG A 357 12.98 9.29 -20.19
C ARG A 357 11.57 9.07 -20.72
N THR A 358 10.64 8.69 -19.85
CA THR A 358 9.22 8.56 -20.17
C THR A 358 8.67 9.88 -20.72
N LEU A 359 8.91 11.00 -20.03
CA LEU A 359 8.46 12.33 -20.48
C LEU A 359 8.97 12.68 -21.88
N SER A 360 10.23 12.36 -22.19
CA SER A 360 10.80 12.60 -23.51
C SER A 360 10.24 11.69 -24.61
N GLN A 361 9.72 10.52 -24.24
CA GLN A 361 9.00 9.63 -25.17
C GLN A 361 7.57 10.12 -25.41
N GLN A 362 6.88 10.55 -24.36
CA GLN A 362 5.50 11.06 -24.45
C GLN A 362 5.40 12.41 -25.14
N VAL A 363 6.40 13.29 -24.96
CA VAL A 363 6.46 14.64 -25.53
C VAL A 363 7.84 14.85 -26.16
N PRO A 364 8.06 14.31 -27.40
CA PRO A 364 9.40 14.26 -28.02
C PRO A 364 10.01 15.63 -28.34
N ASP A 365 9.19 16.68 -28.46
CA ASP A 365 9.68 18.05 -28.69
C ASP A 365 10.29 18.70 -27.42
N GLY A 366 10.26 17.98 -26.30
CA GLY A 366 10.81 18.42 -25.03
C GLY A 366 10.01 19.54 -24.33
N SER A 367 8.84 19.91 -24.84
CA SER A 367 8.02 21.00 -24.27
C SER A 367 7.47 20.67 -22.88
N TRP A 368 7.48 19.40 -22.47
CA TRP A 368 7.09 18.98 -21.11
C TRP A 368 7.85 19.71 -20.00
N VAL A 369 9.10 20.14 -20.25
CA VAL A 369 9.90 20.91 -19.27
C VAL A 369 9.18 22.19 -18.84
N ASN A 370 8.40 22.79 -19.75
CA ASN A 370 7.65 24.03 -19.45
C ASN A 370 6.40 23.77 -18.59
N ASP A 371 5.96 22.52 -18.49
CA ASP A 371 4.78 22.15 -17.70
C ASP A 371 5.13 21.67 -16.28
N LEU A 372 6.42 21.45 -15.98
CA LEU A 372 6.86 21.04 -14.65
C LEU A 372 6.44 22.03 -13.57
N ASN A 373 6.01 21.50 -12.41
CA ASN A 373 5.72 22.31 -11.22
C ASN A 373 6.99 22.86 -10.56
N THR A 374 8.05 22.08 -10.64
CA THR A 374 9.41 22.44 -10.20
C THR A 374 10.43 21.75 -11.12
N PRO A 375 11.65 22.27 -11.26
CA PRO A 375 12.68 21.64 -12.11
C PRO A 375 13.07 20.22 -11.70
N TYR A 376 12.72 19.80 -10.50
CA TYR A 376 13.11 18.51 -9.89
C TYR A 376 11.95 17.52 -9.67
N GLY A 377 10.71 17.91 -9.88
CA GLY A 377 9.52 17.11 -9.56
C GLY A 377 9.25 15.97 -10.55
N THR A 378 10.24 15.10 -10.80
CA THR A 378 10.17 13.98 -11.73
C THR A 378 10.61 12.67 -11.07
N GLY A 379 10.08 11.54 -11.57
CA GLY A 379 10.48 10.21 -11.17
C GLY A 379 11.93 9.86 -11.54
N TRP A 380 12.39 8.71 -11.09
CA TRP A 380 13.76 8.26 -11.26
C TRP A 380 13.86 6.79 -11.65
N ILE A 381 14.79 6.47 -12.55
CA ILE A 381 15.25 5.13 -12.89
C ILE A 381 16.70 5.02 -12.40
N THR A 382 17.03 3.95 -11.65
CA THR A 382 18.39 3.73 -11.14
C THR A 382 19.41 3.60 -12.28
N SER A 383 20.68 3.84 -11.99
CA SER A 383 21.74 3.85 -13.03
C SER A 383 22.03 2.48 -13.62
N ASP A 384 21.77 1.40 -12.88
CA ASP A 384 21.83 0.00 -13.33
C ASP A 384 20.59 -0.43 -14.12
N GLU A 385 19.52 0.39 -14.10
CA GLU A 385 18.22 0.10 -14.69
C GLU A 385 17.54 -1.16 -14.15
N GLU A 386 17.78 -1.49 -12.86
CA GLU A 386 17.12 -2.60 -12.17
C GLU A 386 15.91 -2.14 -11.34
N HIS A 387 15.88 -0.84 -10.95
CA HIS A 387 14.84 -0.28 -10.08
C HIS A 387 14.32 1.07 -10.59
N THR A 388 13.05 1.36 -10.28
CA THR A 388 12.45 2.68 -10.50
C THR A 388 11.75 3.18 -9.25
N SER A 389 11.66 4.50 -9.10
CA SER A 389 10.73 5.11 -8.15
C SER A 389 9.29 5.03 -8.65
N LEU A 390 8.32 5.23 -7.77
CA LEU A 390 6.89 5.05 -8.01
C LEU A 390 6.33 5.81 -9.23
N MET A 391 6.85 7.02 -9.53
CA MET A 391 6.44 7.82 -10.69
C MET A 391 7.23 7.52 -11.96
N ALA A 392 8.07 6.50 -11.99
CA ALA A 392 8.80 6.11 -13.19
C ALA A 392 8.25 4.81 -13.76
N TYR A 393 8.36 4.64 -15.08
CA TYR A 393 7.85 3.44 -15.72
C TYR A 393 8.93 2.38 -15.88
N ALA A 394 8.63 1.17 -15.41
CA ALA A 394 9.46 -0.01 -15.64
C ALA A 394 9.69 -0.29 -17.14
N SER A 395 8.70 0.02 -17.97
CA SER A 395 8.81 -0.09 -19.44
C SER A 395 9.81 0.89 -20.07
N SER A 396 10.24 1.92 -19.37
CA SER A 396 11.28 2.85 -19.82
C SER A 396 12.70 2.33 -19.57
N CYS A 397 12.88 1.26 -18.79
CA CYS A 397 14.17 0.59 -18.64
C CYS A 397 14.53 -0.22 -19.90
N ARG A 398 15.81 -0.52 -20.11
CA ARG A 398 16.27 -1.37 -21.25
C ARG A 398 15.91 -2.83 -21.07
N GLN A 399 15.82 -3.27 -19.82
CA GLN A 399 15.29 -4.56 -19.39
C GLN A 399 14.17 -4.27 -18.40
N PRO A 400 13.22 -5.17 -18.19
CA PRO A 400 12.22 -4.99 -17.17
C PRO A 400 12.88 -4.68 -15.83
N CYS A 401 12.55 -3.54 -15.24
CA CYS A 401 13.02 -3.13 -13.93
C CYS A 401 11.85 -3.13 -12.95
N ARG A 402 12.18 -3.19 -11.67
CA ARG A 402 11.19 -3.21 -10.59
C ARG A 402 10.79 -1.79 -10.19
N THR A 403 9.50 -1.56 -10.01
CA THR A 403 8.98 -0.34 -9.38
C THR A 403 9.02 -0.49 -7.86
N GLU A 404 9.73 0.43 -7.20
CA GLU A 404 9.78 0.53 -5.75
C GLU A 404 8.65 1.42 -5.23
N ASN A 405 8.07 1.04 -4.11
CA ASN A 405 6.96 1.78 -3.50
C ASN A 405 7.43 3.04 -2.77
N VAL A 406 8.21 3.86 -3.42
CA VAL A 406 8.73 5.14 -2.91
C VAL A 406 8.78 6.18 -4.02
N TYR A 407 8.56 7.44 -3.67
CA TYR A 407 8.81 8.56 -4.56
C TYR A 407 10.31 8.86 -4.66
N SER A 408 10.76 9.37 -5.81
CA SER A 408 12.18 9.72 -5.98
C SER A 408 12.64 10.71 -4.92
N ASP A 409 13.77 10.41 -4.29
CA ASP A 409 14.43 11.24 -3.28
C ASP A 409 15.95 10.97 -3.31
N PRO A 410 16.82 11.98 -3.42
CA PRO A 410 18.26 11.78 -3.42
C PRO A 410 18.83 11.22 -2.11
N GLY A 411 18.07 11.28 -1.02
CA GLY A 411 18.42 10.70 0.29
C GLY A 411 18.10 9.23 0.42
N LEU A 412 17.35 8.64 -0.53
CA LEU A 412 17.00 7.23 -0.52
C LEU A 412 17.92 6.41 -1.43
N SER A 413 18.13 5.17 -1.06
CA SER A 413 18.85 4.19 -1.88
C SER A 413 18.25 2.80 -1.71
N ILE A 414 18.27 2.02 -2.79
CA ILE A 414 17.90 0.61 -2.82
C ILE A 414 19.09 -0.19 -3.35
N TYR A 415 19.50 -1.24 -2.63
CA TYR A 415 20.68 -2.05 -2.96
C TYR A 415 21.94 -1.23 -3.31
N GLY A 416 22.11 -0.07 -2.65
CA GLY A 416 23.23 0.84 -2.87
C GLY A 416 23.08 1.77 -4.08
N GLN A 417 21.97 1.70 -4.82
CA GLN A 417 21.65 2.63 -5.91
C GLN A 417 20.79 3.78 -5.40
N PRO A 418 21.14 5.06 -5.71
CA PRO A 418 20.28 6.20 -5.35
C PRO A 418 18.93 6.12 -6.05
N LEU A 419 17.84 6.43 -5.33
CA LEU A 419 16.48 6.52 -5.87
C LEU A 419 16.06 7.95 -6.23
N GLY A 420 17.00 8.79 -6.54
CA GLY A 420 16.81 10.17 -6.97
C GLY A 420 18.11 10.93 -7.07
N ASN A 421 18.00 12.20 -7.46
CA ASN A 421 19.08 13.18 -7.44
C ASN A 421 18.48 14.61 -7.36
N GLU A 422 19.33 15.64 -7.33
CA GLU A 422 18.90 17.06 -7.22
C GLU A 422 17.88 17.49 -8.31
N SER A 423 17.85 16.81 -9.45
CA SER A 423 16.96 17.09 -10.58
C SER A 423 15.76 16.12 -10.68
N ASN A 424 15.70 15.11 -9.82
CA ASN A 424 14.65 14.08 -9.80
C ASN A 424 14.33 13.76 -8.33
N ASP A 425 13.39 14.53 -7.76
CA ASP A 425 13.05 14.54 -6.33
C ASP A 425 11.54 14.82 -6.18
N ASN A 426 10.73 13.82 -6.48
CA ASN A 426 9.28 13.88 -6.33
C ASN A 426 8.88 14.04 -4.85
N ALA A 427 9.61 13.42 -3.94
CA ALA A 427 9.33 13.52 -2.52
C ALA A 427 9.44 14.96 -1.99
N ARG A 428 10.44 15.70 -2.44
CA ARG A 428 10.58 17.14 -2.12
C ARG A 428 9.39 17.95 -2.63
N LEU A 429 8.90 17.67 -3.84
CA LEU A 429 7.72 18.33 -4.37
C LEU A 429 6.47 17.92 -3.58
N ALA A 430 6.29 16.64 -3.29
CA ALA A 430 5.16 16.13 -2.51
C ALA A 430 5.07 16.76 -1.12
N ARG A 431 6.20 17.00 -0.44
CA ARG A 431 6.21 17.74 0.85
C ARG A 431 5.58 19.13 0.76
N LEU A 432 5.69 19.80 -0.40
CA LEU A 432 5.12 21.13 -0.64
C LEU A 432 3.65 21.07 -1.10
N THR A 433 3.25 20.01 -1.83
CA THR A 433 1.96 19.95 -2.52
C THR A 433 0.90 19.20 -1.75
N THR A 434 1.27 18.25 -0.89
CA THR A 434 0.30 17.52 -0.05
C THR A 434 -0.54 18.46 0.84
N PRO A 435 -0.01 19.54 1.48
CA PRO A 435 -0.86 20.49 2.22
C PRO A 435 -1.78 21.32 1.31
N ILE A 436 -1.43 21.48 0.04
CA ILE A 436 -2.27 22.20 -0.93
C ILE A 436 -3.47 21.32 -1.30
N VAL A 437 -3.20 20.07 -1.67
CA VAL A 437 -4.24 19.10 -2.07
C VAL A 437 -5.16 18.79 -0.90
N ALA A 438 -4.61 18.56 0.30
CA ALA A 438 -5.37 18.36 1.54
C ALA A 438 -6.22 19.58 1.96
N GLY A 439 -6.07 20.71 1.30
CA GLY A 439 -6.85 21.91 1.50
C GLY A 439 -7.78 22.25 0.33
N TYR A 440 -7.98 21.36 -0.62
CA TYR A 440 -8.92 21.59 -1.72
C TYR A 440 -10.33 21.76 -1.20
N ARG A 441 -10.72 20.98 -0.20
CA ARG A 441 -12.03 21.07 0.43
C ARG A 441 -11.94 20.84 1.94
N ALA A 442 -12.93 21.34 2.65
CA ALA A 442 -13.09 21.06 4.07
C ALA A 442 -14.05 19.88 4.24
N LEU A 443 -13.61 18.83 4.91
CA LEU A 443 -14.43 17.67 5.22
C LEU A 443 -15.69 18.08 6.01
N THR A 444 -16.85 17.66 5.55
CA THR A 444 -18.15 18.02 6.13
C THR A 444 -18.62 17.05 7.21
N VAL A 445 -18.03 15.86 7.25
CA VAL A 445 -18.30 14.83 8.26
C VAL A 445 -17.23 14.85 9.34
N ALA A 446 -17.64 14.95 10.60
CA ALA A 446 -16.69 14.89 11.70
C ALA A 446 -16.08 13.50 11.80
N ARG A 447 -14.75 13.44 11.85
CA ARG A 447 -13.97 12.21 12.10
C ARG A 447 -13.05 12.45 13.28
N THR A 448 -13.11 11.55 14.26
CA THR A 448 -12.16 11.58 15.36
C THR A 448 -10.80 11.12 14.83
N ARG A 449 -9.76 11.91 15.09
CA ARG A 449 -8.37 11.58 14.78
C ARG A 449 -7.48 12.02 15.95
N TYR A 450 -6.44 11.24 16.21
CA TYR A 450 -5.51 11.47 17.30
C TYR A 450 -4.11 11.79 16.77
N ALA A 451 -3.47 12.78 17.37
CA ALA A 451 -2.09 13.14 17.05
C ALA A 451 -1.11 12.27 17.85
N LEU A 452 -0.05 11.81 17.19
CA LEU A 452 1.14 11.27 17.84
C LEU A 452 2.27 12.29 17.67
N THR A 453 2.67 12.94 18.76
CA THR A 453 3.81 13.84 18.77
C THR A 453 5.08 13.03 18.92
N LEU A 454 5.96 13.10 17.90
CA LEU A 454 7.23 12.40 17.87
C LEU A 454 8.37 13.35 18.20
N GLU A 455 9.22 12.96 19.14
CA GLU A 455 10.41 13.71 19.56
C GLU A 455 11.63 12.79 19.60
N SER A 456 12.82 13.37 19.37
CA SER A 456 14.11 12.70 19.60
C SER A 456 15.06 13.62 20.37
N SER A 457 15.91 13.05 21.22
CA SER A 457 17.09 13.76 21.70
C SER A 457 18.11 13.89 20.55
N GLU A 458 19.19 14.65 20.77
CA GLU A 458 20.37 14.61 19.90
C GLU A 458 20.89 13.16 19.80
N GLY A 459 21.55 12.85 18.71
CA GLY A 459 22.17 11.53 18.47
C GLY A 459 21.29 10.51 17.76
N GLY A 460 20.14 10.91 17.17
CA GLY A 460 19.32 10.01 16.35
C GLY A 460 18.04 10.66 15.86
N SER A 461 17.23 9.86 15.17
CA SER A 461 15.93 10.26 14.62
C SER A 461 14.85 9.24 14.90
N VAL A 462 13.59 9.63 14.74
CA VAL A 462 12.41 8.77 14.87
C VAL A 462 11.52 8.93 13.65
N ARG A 463 10.92 7.82 13.20
CA ARG A 463 10.02 7.81 12.05
C ARG A 463 8.84 6.86 12.31
N PRO A 464 7.59 7.27 12.02
CA PRO A 464 6.45 6.36 12.04
C PRO A 464 6.40 5.57 10.73
N ALA A 465 5.80 4.38 10.75
CA ALA A 465 5.55 3.56 9.55
C ALA A 465 4.57 4.25 8.58
N VAL A 466 3.64 5.03 9.10
CA VAL A 466 2.77 5.95 8.34
C VAL A 466 2.55 7.22 9.15
N TYR A 467 2.33 8.35 8.49
CA TYR A 467 2.03 9.61 9.18
C TYR A 467 0.55 9.72 9.55
N GLY A 468 0.27 10.33 10.73
CA GLY A 468 -1.06 10.67 11.20
C GLY A 468 -1.61 12.00 10.63
N PRO A 469 -2.65 12.59 11.28
CA PRO A 469 -3.30 12.10 12.50
C PRO A 469 -4.11 10.82 12.29
N TYR A 470 -4.15 9.97 13.30
CA TYR A 470 -4.61 8.58 13.20
C TYR A 470 -6.06 8.39 13.63
N LYS A 471 -6.76 7.44 13.02
CA LYS A 471 -8.09 6.99 13.45
C LYS A 471 -8.02 6.33 14.83
N PRO A 472 -9.10 6.36 15.64
CA PRO A 472 -9.14 5.62 16.90
C PRO A 472 -8.87 4.14 16.68
N GLY A 473 -7.96 3.58 17.48
CA GLY A 473 -7.59 2.16 17.42
C GLY A 473 -6.51 1.80 16.40
N THR A 474 -6.06 2.75 15.57
CA THR A 474 -4.87 2.55 14.71
C THR A 474 -3.67 2.15 15.59
N VAL A 475 -2.94 1.12 15.18
CA VAL A 475 -1.63 0.78 15.72
C VAL A 475 -0.58 1.26 14.73
N VAL A 476 0.37 2.04 15.20
CA VAL A 476 1.47 2.55 14.37
C VAL A 476 2.81 2.19 14.98
N ALA A 477 3.68 1.57 14.17
CA ALA A 477 5.06 1.35 14.54
C ALA A 477 5.85 2.66 14.43
N VAL A 478 6.74 2.88 15.39
CA VAL A 478 7.70 3.97 15.37
C VAL A 478 9.09 3.38 15.55
N THR A 479 9.98 3.67 14.60
CA THR A 479 11.36 3.22 14.58
C THR A 479 12.30 4.33 15.00
N ALA A 480 13.25 4.00 15.89
CA ALA A 480 14.36 4.87 16.28
C ALA A 480 15.61 4.49 15.51
N THR A 481 16.26 5.46 14.88
CA THR A 481 17.51 5.29 14.16
C THR A 481 18.63 6.08 14.84
N PRO A 482 19.55 5.42 15.57
CA PRO A 482 20.70 6.10 16.17
C PRO A 482 21.64 6.64 15.09
N ALA A 483 22.19 7.82 15.30
CA ALA A 483 23.29 8.34 14.50
C ALA A 483 24.59 7.58 14.80
N SER A 484 25.60 7.70 13.92
CA SER A 484 26.91 7.08 14.14
C SER A 484 27.49 7.48 15.49
N GLY A 485 27.98 6.49 16.27
CA GLY A 485 28.51 6.69 17.61
C GLY A 485 27.47 6.87 18.71
N HIS A 486 26.18 6.68 18.40
CA HIS A 486 25.10 6.74 19.37
C HIS A 486 24.31 5.43 19.42
N ARG A 487 23.57 5.25 20.51
CA ARG A 487 22.62 4.14 20.69
C ARG A 487 21.33 4.65 21.34
N LEU A 488 20.24 3.97 21.09
CA LEU A 488 18.99 4.23 21.80
C LEU A 488 19.13 3.78 23.27
N ALA A 489 18.82 4.66 24.19
CA ALA A 489 18.85 4.39 25.62
C ALA A 489 17.46 4.06 26.19
N ALA A 490 16.43 4.76 25.72
CA ALA A 490 15.06 4.59 26.21
C ALA A 490 14.05 5.23 25.26
N TRP A 491 12.79 4.79 25.42
CA TRP A 491 11.60 5.48 24.96
C TRP A 491 10.92 6.18 26.14
N ILE A 492 10.36 7.36 25.92
CA ILE A 492 9.47 8.05 26.84
C ILE A 492 8.11 8.17 26.16
N TYR A 493 7.12 7.41 26.64
CA TYR A 493 5.74 7.41 26.15
C TYR A 493 4.84 8.03 27.21
N ASP A 494 4.20 9.15 26.90
CA ASP A 494 3.36 9.95 27.80
C ASP A 494 4.02 10.21 29.17
N GLY A 495 5.30 10.57 29.13
CA GLY A 495 6.10 10.85 30.32
C GLY A 495 6.62 9.63 31.09
N ARG A 496 6.27 8.40 30.66
CA ARG A 496 6.76 7.15 31.27
C ARG A 496 7.90 6.55 30.45
N GLN A 497 8.96 6.15 31.11
CA GLN A 497 10.13 5.55 30.47
C GLN A 497 9.94 4.04 30.23
N TYR A 498 10.40 3.59 29.05
CA TYR A 498 10.44 2.19 28.60
C TYR A 498 11.83 1.84 28.07
N GLY A 499 12.10 0.53 27.91
CA GLY A 499 13.39 0.04 27.45
C GLY A 499 13.72 0.37 25.98
N PRO A 500 14.99 0.21 25.57
CA PRO A 500 15.47 0.57 24.25
C PRO A 500 15.20 -0.56 23.25
N THR A 501 14.00 -0.64 22.71
CA THR A 501 13.66 -1.46 21.53
C THR A 501 13.75 -0.61 20.30
N GLU A 502 14.35 -1.08 19.22
CA GLU A 502 14.52 -0.35 17.96
C GLU A 502 13.18 0.17 17.42
N GLN A 503 12.15 -0.67 17.51
CA GLN A 503 10.79 -0.35 17.10
C GLN A 503 9.83 -0.54 18.28
N VAL A 504 8.84 0.35 18.37
CA VAL A 504 7.72 0.24 19.30
C VAL A 504 6.40 0.48 18.58
N ASN A 505 5.35 -0.21 19.03
CA ASN A 505 3.99 0.00 18.53
C ASN A 505 3.20 0.85 19.50
N VAL A 506 2.49 1.86 18.96
CA VAL A 506 1.61 2.78 19.69
C VAL A 506 0.18 2.56 19.22
N THR A 507 -0.74 2.26 20.13
CA THR A 507 -2.17 2.23 19.82
C THR A 507 -2.77 3.61 20.05
N MET A 508 -3.41 4.16 19.03
CA MET A 508 -3.98 5.50 19.02
C MET A 508 -5.40 5.49 19.62
N ASP A 509 -5.51 5.41 20.94
CA ASP A 509 -6.76 5.52 21.68
C ASP A 509 -6.99 6.95 22.23
N ALA A 510 -5.96 7.78 22.18
CA ALA A 510 -5.95 9.21 22.48
C ALA A 510 -4.82 9.90 21.69
N ALA A 511 -4.62 11.20 21.91
CA ALA A 511 -3.39 11.87 21.47
C ALA A 511 -2.24 11.48 22.41
N HIS A 512 -1.07 11.15 21.84
CA HIS A 512 0.08 10.66 22.58
C HIS A 512 1.35 11.42 22.24
N THR A 513 2.33 11.36 23.15
CA THR A 513 3.70 11.85 22.93
C THR A 513 4.68 10.70 23.08
N LEU A 514 5.55 10.53 22.11
CA LEU A 514 6.60 9.52 22.11
C LEU A 514 7.95 10.17 21.81
N ARG A 515 8.91 9.99 22.71
CA ARG A 515 10.26 10.51 22.59
C ARG A 515 11.30 9.40 22.67
N ALA A 516 12.21 9.38 21.69
CA ALA A 516 13.42 8.56 21.74
C ALA A 516 14.55 9.32 22.45
N VAL A 517 15.24 8.64 23.35
CA VAL A 517 16.43 9.17 24.06
C VAL A 517 17.65 8.43 23.56
N PHE A 518 18.56 9.14 22.89
CA PHE A 518 19.83 8.63 22.42
C PHE A 518 20.96 9.08 23.34
N ILE A 519 21.99 8.25 23.49
CA ILE A 519 23.21 8.55 24.23
C ILE A 519 24.40 8.05 23.42
N GLU A 520 25.60 8.52 23.71
CA GLU A 520 26.85 8.00 23.14
C GLU A 520 26.97 6.49 23.38
N ALA A 521 27.50 5.74 22.39
CA ALA A 521 27.56 4.29 22.38
C ALA A 521 28.71 3.76 23.26
#